data_afa027ddf5da727c4b03cc3b2e6568f6
#
_entry.id   afa027ddf5da727c4b03cc3b2e6568f6
#
_cell.length_a   1.000
_cell.length_b   1.000
_cell.length_c   1.000
_cell.angle_alpha   90.00
_cell.angle_beta   90.00
_cell.angle_gamma   90.00
#
_symmetry.space_group_name_H-M   'P 1'
#
loop_
_entity.id
_entity.type
_entity.pdbx_description
1 polymer ?
#
loop_
_entity_poly.entity_id
_entity_poly.type
_entity_poly.pdbx_seq_one_letter_code
_entity_poly.pdbx_strand_id
1 'polypeptide(L)'
;MGILSILTSSTFSIQADGESSTLMKVVETVRDNVWGIPLIVLIMGAGLLLTVRTGGLQFRRLGKALKYMWFNEEGGEGEVSSFGALCTALAATIGTGNIVGVATAVMAGGPGALFWMLVAAAVGMATKYSEGILAVKYRQFDKKTGKALGGPFYYIEKGMGERFAGKNWRWLGNLFAIFGAFAALMGTGTFAQISGISKAADTFFDPNKTNIAFSLGEQSYSWSTVITAIVVALFVGLVIIGGIKRIAAVTTYIVPFMAVLYITVCLIILIYNGDKVGGAIALVVKSAFGHGYSPVIAGGIGAVIRASIQNGVARGIFSNEAGLGTAPIAAAAAKTNEPVRQGLVSMTGTFVDTIIVCTMTGLMLVITGAYKQSALEGVDVTIYGFGEGLPWTHAFASFVLLICLAMFAFTTILGWDYYGESCLAYLTRGNAKVIKTYKVLYILAVLIGPFVT
;
A
#
# COMPACT_ATOMS: atom_id res chain seq x y z
N MET A 1 8.27 -5.95 10.43
CA MET A 1 7.90 -4.97 9.39
C MET A 1 6.88 -3.95 9.92
N GLY A 2 5.79 -4.32 10.60
CA GLY A 2 4.79 -3.39 11.09
C GLY A 2 5.28 -2.39 12.15
N ILE A 3 6.05 -2.81 13.13
CA ILE A 3 6.65 -1.92 14.12
C ILE A 3 7.62 -0.92 13.45
N LEU A 4 8.34 -1.35 12.42
CA LEU A 4 9.23 -0.51 11.63
C LEU A 4 8.47 0.51 10.76
N SER A 5 7.25 0.20 10.28
CA SER A 5 6.45 1.16 9.51
C SER A 5 5.79 2.23 10.38
N ILE A 6 5.45 1.91 11.62
CA ILE A 6 4.99 2.91 12.62
C ILE A 6 6.10 3.92 12.92
N LEU A 7 7.34 3.43 12.97
CA LEU A 7 8.52 4.25 13.23
C LEU A 7 9.03 4.99 11.97
N THR A 8 8.48 4.68 10.79
CA THR A 8 8.80 5.35 9.51
C THR A 8 7.81 6.42 9.10
N SER A 9 6.63 6.48 9.73
CA SER A 9 5.79 7.67 9.60
C SER A 9 6.52 8.81 10.30
N SER A 10 6.81 9.86 9.56
CA SER A 10 7.47 11.10 10.01
C SER A 10 6.74 11.85 11.14
N THR A 11 5.74 11.21 11.75
CA THR A 11 4.88 11.72 12.82
C THR A 11 5.22 11.18 14.21
N PHE A 12 6.20 10.27 14.34
CA PHE A 12 6.70 9.87 15.66
C PHE A 12 7.94 10.69 16.04
N SER A 13 7.83 12.04 15.99
CA SER A 13 8.70 12.90 16.74
C SER A 13 8.13 13.05 18.14
N ILE A 14 8.40 12.09 19.02
CA ILE A 14 8.46 12.41 20.44
C ILE A 14 9.67 13.34 20.55
N GLN A 15 9.44 14.65 20.52
CA GLN A 15 10.34 15.62 21.11
C GLN A 15 10.33 15.39 22.63
N ALA A 16 11.02 14.35 23.07
CA ALA A 16 11.52 14.28 24.41
C ALA A 16 12.83 15.07 24.40
N ASP A 17 12.87 16.10 25.19
CA ASP A 17 14.04 16.95 25.40
C ASP A 17 15.34 16.13 25.46
N GLY A 18 16.27 16.41 24.55
CA GLY A 18 17.68 16.32 24.79
C GLY A 18 18.43 14.99 24.66
N GLU A 19 17.82 13.84 24.46
CA GLU A 19 18.51 12.62 24.01
C GLU A 19 17.49 11.63 23.42
N SER A 20 17.57 11.38 22.09
CA SER A 20 16.84 10.25 21.50
C SER A 20 17.23 8.98 22.25
N SER A 21 16.26 8.31 22.89
CA SER A 21 16.55 7.15 23.73
C SER A 21 17.37 6.14 22.90
N THR A 22 18.28 5.40 23.53
CA THR A 22 19.10 4.37 22.88
C THR A 22 18.24 3.40 22.06
N LEU A 23 17.02 3.15 22.52
CA LEU A 23 16.01 2.35 21.81
C LEU A 23 15.62 2.97 20.46
N MET A 24 15.39 4.30 20.42
CA MET A 24 15.02 5.00 19.19
C MET A 24 16.14 4.96 18.16
N LYS A 25 17.38 5.18 18.57
CA LYS A 25 18.57 5.06 17.70
C LYS A 25 18.74 3.64 17.14
N VAL A 26 18.50 2.61 17.96
CA VAL A 26 18.54 1.22 17.52
C VAL A 26 17.44 0.96 16.48
N VAL A 27 16.22 1.42 16.74
CA VAL A 27 15.09 1.24 15.83
C VAL A 27 15.33 1.97 14.51
N GLU A 28 15.84 3.20 14.54
CA GLU A 28 16.21 3.95 13.32
C GLU A 28 17.32 3.25 12.54
N THR A 29 18.36 2.78 13.23
CA THR A 29 19.44 2.03 12.60
C THR A 29 18.93 0.74 11.94
N VAL A 30 18.05 -0.02 12.62
CA VAL A 30 17.43 -1.22 12.05
C VAL A 30 16.55 -0.85 10.86
N ARG A 31 15.74 0.20 10.96
CA ARG A 31 14.92 0.72 9.85
C ARG A 31 15.78 1.03 8.63
N ASP A 32 16.82 1.85 8.79
CA ASP A 32 17.64 2.35 7.70
C ASP A 32 18.47 1.25 7.03
N ASN A 33 18.88 0.23 7.80
CA ASN A 33 19.55 -0.94 7.24
C ASN A 33 18.57 -1.92 6.57
N VAL A 34 17.39 -2.14 7.11
CA VAL A 34 16.40 -3.10 6.57
C VAL A 34 15.68 -2.52 5.35
N TRP A 35 15.21 -1.25 5.42
CA TRP A 35 14.56 -0.56 4.29
C TRP A 35 15.53 0.16 3.36
N GLY A 36 16.82 0.02 3.62
CA GLY A 36 17.88 0.65 2.84
C GLY A 36 18.18 -0.08 1.53
N ILE A 37 19.32 0.26 0.97
CA ILE A 37 19.84 -0.30 -0.29
C ILE A 37 19.82 -1.84 -0.34
N PRO A 38 20.13 -2.60 0.73
CA PRO A 38 20.15 -4.07 0.66
C PRO A 38 18.79 -4.66 0.28
N LEU A 39 17.69 -4.20 0.90
CA LEU A 39 16.35 -4.69 0.58
C LEU A 39 15.92 -4.29 -0.83
N ILE A 40 16.20 -3.04 -1.23
CA ILE A 40 15.92 -2.55 -2.59
C ILE A 40 16.63 -3.44 -3.62
N VAL A 41 17.91 -3.73 -3.42
CA VAL A 41 18.71 -4.59 -4.34
C VAL A 41 18.14 -6.00 -4.39
N LEU A 42 17.76 -6.58 -3.25
CA LEU A 42 17.18 -7.93 -3.20
C LEU A 42 15.83 -8.00 -3.94
N ILE A 43 14.91 -7.07 -3.69
CA ILE A 43 13.58 -7.08 -4.32
C ILE A 43 13.68 -6.76 -5.81
N MET A 44 14.43 -5.72 -6.18
CA MET A 44 14.64 -5.36 -7.57
C MET A 44 15.41 -6.43 -8.34
N GLY A 45 16.46 -7.01 -7.71
CA GLY A 45 17.25 -8.10 -8.29
C GLY A 45 16.42 -9.36 -8.52
N ALA A 46 15.59 -9.76 -7.55
CA ALA A 46 14.67 -10.88 -7.70
C ALA A 46 13.65 -10.64 -8.81
N GLY A 47 13.04 -9.44 -8.85
CA GLY A 47 12.08 -9.09 -9.88
C GLY A 47 12.71 -9.01 -11.27
N LEU A 48 13.93 -8.49 -11.40
CA LEU A 48 14.67 -8.46 -12.66
C LEU A 48 15.00 -9.88 -13.12
N LEU A 49 15.48 -10.74 -12.22
CA LEU A 49 15.72 -12.16 -12.51
C LEU A 49 14.45 -12.85 -13.00
N LEU A 50 13.32 -12.62 -12.36
CA LEU A 50 12.03 -13.17 -12.76
C LEU A 50 11.59 -12.61 -14.12
N THR A 51 11.78 -11.31 -14.37
CA THR A 51 11.51 -10.68 -15.67
C THR A 51 12.29 -11.36 -16.79
N VAL A 52 13.60 -11.58 -16.59
CA VAL A 52 14.45 -12.24 -17.59
C VAL A 52 14.04 -13.70 -17.78
N ARG A 53 13.85 -14.45 -16.69
CA ARG A 53 13.47 -15.88 -16.75
C ARG A 53 12.10 -16.13 -17.39
N THR A 54 11.17 -15.19 -17.22
CA THR A 54 9.83 -15.29 -17.84
C THR A 54 9.77 -14.65 -19.25
N GLY A 55 10.90 -14.15 -19.76
CA GLY A 55 11.01 -13.52 -21.06
C GLY A 55 10.18 -12.24 -21.19
N GLY A 56 10.12 -11.42 -20.13
CA GLY A 56 9.35 -10.17 -20.11
C GLY A 56 7.83 -10.39 -20.17
N LEU A 57 7.35 -11.45 -19.54
CA LEU A 57 5.94 -11.89 -19.57
C LEU A 57 4.97 -10.76 -19.24
N GLN A 58 5.31 -9.89 -18.27
CA GLN A 58 4.48 -8.78 -17.84
C GLN A 58 4.17 -7.79 -18.97
N PHE A 59 5.06 -7.63 -19.95
CA PHE A 59 4.82 -6.80 -21.14
C PHE A 59 4.10 -7.57 -22.24
N ARG A 60 4.52 -8.82 -22.49
CA ARG A 60 4.01 -9.65 -23.59
C ARG A 60 2.61 -10.18 -23.36
N ARG A 61 2.21 -10.36 -22.10
CA ARG A 61 0.94 -11.00 -21.72
C ARG A 61 0.01 -10.09 -20.93
N LEU A 62 0.30 -8.78 -20.85
CA LEU A 62 -0.54 -7.82 -20.12
C LEU A 62 -1.98 -7.82 -20.63
N GLY A 63 -2.21 -7.80 -21.93
CA GLY A 63 -3.57 -7.85 -22.49
C GLY A 63 -4.33 -9.13 -22.10
N LYS A 64 -3.64 -10.29 -22.06
CA LYS A 64 -4.25 -11.55 -21.56
C LYS A 64 -4.53 -11.48 -20.06
N ALA A 65 -3.67 -10.87 -19.28
CA ALA A 65 -3.85 -10.68 -17.85
C ALA A 65 -5.06 -9.81 -17.54
N LEU A 66 -5.20 -8.68 -18.24
CA LEU A 66 -6.38 -7.79 -18.15
C LEU A 66 -7.67 -8.53 -18.54
N LYS A 67 -7.63 -9.38 -19.57
CA LYS A 67 -8.78 -10.22 -19.91
C LYS A 67 -9.14 -11.18 -18.77
N TYR A 68 -8.18 -11.87 -18.20
CA TYR A 68 -8.42 -12.83 -17.10
C TYR A 68 -8.89 -12.17 -15.80
N MET A 69 -8.66 -10.90 -15.63
CA MET A 69 -9.19 -10.13 -14.51
C MET A 69 -10.74 -10.12 -14.50
N TRP A 70 -11.37 -10.06 -15.68
CA TRP A 70 -12.83 -9.96 -15.81
C TRP A 70 -13.52 -11.32 -15.99
N PHE A 71 -12.83 -12.31 -16.53
CA PHE A 71 -13.42 -13.60 -16.82
C PHE A 71 -12.97 -14.66 -15.80
N ASN A 72 -13.92 -15.20 -15.04
CA ASN A 72 -13.65 -16.26 -14.10
C ASN A 72 -13.39 -17.60 -14.79
N GLU A 73 -12.72 -18.51 -14.11
CA GLU A 73 -12.59 -19.92 -14.51
C GLU A 73 -13.83 -20.69 -14.06
N GLU A 74 -14.41 -21.48 -14.96
CA GLU A 74 -15.51 -22.38 -14.63
C GLU A 74 -14.98 -23.60 -13.86
N GLY A 75 -15.66 -23.97 -12.78
CA GLY A 75 -15.29 -25.13 -11.97
C GLY A 75 -14.05 -24.97 -11.09
N GLY A 76 -13.49 -23.76 -10.98
CA GLY A 76 -12.35 -23.49 -10.11
C GLY A 76 -12.71 -23.57 -8.62
N GLU A 77 -11.83 -24.19 -7.83
CA GLU A 77 -11.95 -24.21 -6.36
C GLU A 77 -11.48 -22.90 -5.74
N GLY A 78 -12.07 -22.48 -4.62
CA GLY A 78 -11.73 -21.26 -3.90
C GLY A 78 -12.93 -20.62 -3.21
N GLU A 79 -12.72 -19.52 -2.50
CA GLU A 79 -13.77 -18.84 -1.73
C GLU A 79 -14.42 -17.68 -2.48
N VAL A 80 -13.63 -16.96 -3.28
CA VAL A 80 -14.05 -15.74 -3.99
C VAL A 80 -13.61 -15.78 -5.45
N SER A 81 -14.27 -15.00 -6.33
CA SER A 81 -13.83 -14.92 -7.73
C SER A 81 -12.39 -14.40 -7.86
N SER A 82 -11.71 -14.70 -8.98
CA SER A 82 -10.36 -14.16 -9.24
C SER A 82 -10.35 -12.63 -9.21
N PHE A 83 -11.41 -11.99 -9.70
CA PHE A 83 -11.59 -10.54 -9.59
C PHE A 83 -11.79 -10.07 -8.14
N GLY A 84 -12.59 -10.79 -7.35
CA GLY A 84 -12.76 -10.49 -5.91
C GLY A 84 -11.47 -10.64 -5.11
N ALA A 85 -10.67 -11.66 -5.39
CA ALA A 85 -9.35 -11.82 -4.79
C ALA A 85 -8.39 -10.70 -5.20
N LEU A 86 -8.41 -10.29 -6.48
CA LEU A 86 -7.64 -9.14 -6.95
C LEU A 86 -8.09 -7.84 -6.28
N CYS A 87 -9.41 -7.58 -6.21
CA CYS A 87 -9.94 -6.39 -5.53
C CYS A 87 -9.58 -6.38 -4.04
N THR A 88 -9.56 -7.53 -3.37
CA THR A 88 -9.09 -7.63 -1.98
C THR A 88 -7.59 -7.30 -1.86
N ALA A 89 -6.77 -7.77 -2.80
CA ALA A 89 -5.35 -7.43 -2.84
C ALA A 89 -5.14 -5.95 -3.18
N LEU A 90 -5.88 -5.41 -4.15
CA LEU A 90 -5.85 -3.98 -4.50
C LEU A 90 -6.37 -3.10 -3.34
N ALA A 91 -7.37 -3.56 -2.61
CA ALA A 91 -7.84 -2.87 -1.41
C ALA A 91 -6.71 -2.68 -0.40
N ALA A 92 -5.88 -3.69 -0.16
CA ALA A 92 -4.75 -3.61 0.75
C ALA A 92 -3.63 -2.70 0.22
N THR A 93 -3.45 -2.59 -1.09
CA THR A 93 -2.34 -1.85 -1.72
C THR A 93 -2.71 -0.42 -2.10
N ILE A 94 -3.90 -0.18 -2.68
CA ILE A 94 -4.37 1.17 -3.04
C ILE A 94 -4.90 1.86 -1.78
N GLY A 95 -4.05 2.63 -1.13
CA GLY A 95 -4.34 3.30 0.13
C GLY A 95 -3.75 4.71 0.18
N THR A 96 -3.49 5.18 1.40
CA THR A 96 -2.79 6.47 1.61
C THR A 96 -1.43 6.50 0.91
N GLY A 97 -0.80 5.34 0.68
CA GLY A 97 0.48 5.21 -0.02
C GLY A 97 0.49 5.78 -1.42
N ASN A 98 -0.62 5.61 -2.17
CA ASN A 98 -0.74 6.08 -3.56
C ASN A 98 -0.96 7.61 -3.67
N ILE A 99 -1.39 8.24 -2.62
CA ILE A 99 -1.68 9.67 -2.53
C ILE A 99 -0.55 10.36 -1.76
N VAL A 100 -0.52 10.14 -0.46
CA VAL A 100 0.44 10.75 0.48
C VAL A 100 1.86 10.20 0.29
N GLY A 101 1.97 8.87 0.07
CA GLY A 101 3.27 8.23 -0.12
C GLY A 101 3.98 8.68 -1.40
N VAL A 102 3.25 8.88 -2.50
CA VAL A 102 3.81 9.42 -3.75
C VAL A 102 4.25 10.87 -3.54
N ALA A 103 3.44 11.68 -2.84
CA ALA A 103 3.83 13.06 -2.51
C ALA A 103 5.14 13.10 -1.72
N THR A 104 5.26 12.28 -0.67
CA THR A 104 6.47 12.17 0.14
C THR A 104 7.68 11.73 -0.70
N ALA A 105 7.50 10.77 -1.63
CA ALA A 105 8.58 10.30 -2.50
C ALA A 105 9.07 11.39 -3.44
N VAL A 106 8.15 12.13 -4.05
CA VAL A 106 8.49 13.20 -5.01
C VAL A 106 9.08 14.41 -4.28
N MET A 107 8.64 14.72 -3.07
CA MET A 107 9.26 15.78 -2.26
C MET A 107 10.69 15.42 -1.82
N ALA A 108 10.91 14.21 -1.33
CA ALA A 108 12.21 13.78 -0.82
C ALA A 108 13.22 13.43 -1.94
N GLY A 109 12.75 12.81 -3.03
CA GLY A 109 13.59 12.35 -4.13
C GLY A 109 13.54 13.21 -5.39
N GLY A 110 12.75 14.29 -5.37
CA GLY A 110 12.46 15.10 -6.56
C GLY A 110 11.51 14.40 -7.54
N PRO A 111 11.13 15.08 -8.65
CA PRO A 111 10.28 14.51 -9.70
C PRO A 111 10.79 13.18 -10.26
N GLY A 112 12.11 12.96 -10.27
CA GLY A 112 12.76 11.72 -10.73
C GLY A 112 12.37 10.48 -9.92
N ALA A 113 11.92 10.63 -8.67
CA ALA A 113 11.41 9.51 -7.88
C ALA A 113 10.24 8.80 -8.57
N LEU A 114 9.37 9.55 -9.27
CA LEU A 114 8.28 8.96 -10.04
C LEU A 114 8.78 8.01 -11.14
N PHE A 115 9.84 8.38 -11.86
CA PHE A 115 10.45 7.51 -12.88
C PHE A 115 10.92 6.18 -12.27
N TRP A 116 11.66 6.24 -11.16
CA TRP A 116 12.18 5.03 -10.51
C TRP A 116 11.08 4.20 -9.84
N MET A 117 9.99 4.83 -9.41
CA MET A 117 8.78 4.14 -8.95
C MET A 117 8.15 3.30 -10.08
N LEU A 118 8.06 3.84 -11.29
CA LEU A 118 7.57 3.13 -12.47
C LEU A 118 8.47 1.97 -12.87
N VAL A 119 9.79 2.16 -12.81
CA VAL A 119 10.76 1.08 -13.06
C VAL A 119 10.58 -0.05 -12.03
N ALA A 120 10.43 0.30 -10.75
CA ALA A 120 10.18 -0.69 -9.71
C ALA A 120 8.87 -1.45 -9.93
N ALA A 121 7.80 -0.77 -10.35
CA ALA A 121 6.53 -1.39 -10.67
C ALA A 121 6.63 -2.33 -11.87
N ALA A 122 7.29 -1.92 -12.95
CA ALA A 122 7.47 -2.74 -14.14
C ALA A 122 8.18 -4.08 -13.82
N VAL A 123 9.22 -4.01 -12.99
CA VAL A 123 9.93 -5.19 -12.47
C VAL A 123 9.08 -5.97 -11.46
N GLY A 124 8.38 -5.26 -10.58
CA GLY A 124 7.50 -5.81 -9.56
C GLY A 124 6.33 -6.63 -10.12
N MET A 125 5.84 -6.32 -11.33
CA MET A 125 4.81 -7.12 -11.99
C MET A 125 5.21 -8.59 -12.17
N ALA A 126 6.48 -8.87 -12.52
CA ALA A 126 6.99 -10.24 -12.65
C ALA A 126 7.06 -10.94 -11.28
N THR A 127 7.37 -10.20 -10.23
CA THR A 127 7.34 -10.70 -8.85
C THR A 127 5.91 -11.07 -8.43
N LYS A 128 4.94 -10.16 -8.63
CA LYS A 128 3.51 -10.41 -8.34
C LYS A 128 2.95 -11.60 -9.12
N TYR A 129 3.36 -11.76 -10.39
CA TYR A 129 3.03 -12.93 -11.19
C TYR A 129 3.47 -14.22 -10.49
N SER A 130 4.73 -14.27 -10.07
CA SER A 130 5.31 -15.44 -9.42
C SER A 130 4.68 -15.71 -8.04
N GLU A 131 4.42 -14.67 -7.27
CA GLU A 131 3.71 -14.74 -6.00
C GLU A 131 2.29 -15.31 -6.17
N GLY A 132 1.54 -14.87 -7.19
CA GLY A 132 0.22 -15.38 -7.49
C GLY A 132 0.20 -16.87 -7.88
N ILE A 133 1.22 -17.32 -8.64
CA ILE A 133 1.40 -18.75 -8.95
C ILE A 133 1.61 -19.55 -7.67
N LEU A 134 2.54 -19.14 -6.82
CA LEU A 134 2.88 -19.84 -5.59
C LEU A 134 1.70 -19.88 -4.63
N ALA A 135 0.90 -18.81 -4.57
CA ALA A 135 -0.30 -18.73 -3.75
C ALA A 135 -1.30 -19.86 -4.05
N VAL A 136 -1.59 -20.11 -5.32
CA VAL A 136 -2.53 -21.14 -5.74
C VAL A 136 -1.88 -22.54 -5.71
N LYS A 137 -0.62 -22.66 -6.14
CA LYS A 137 0.09 -23.95 -6.18
C LYS A 137 0.23 -24.59 -4.81
N TYR A 138 0.48 -23.82 -3.77
CA TYR A 138 0.76 -24.34 -2.42
C TYR A 138 -0.37 -24.12 -1.42
N ARG A 139 -1.54 -23.63 -1.85
CA ARG A 139 -2.71 -23.50 -0.98
C ARG A 139 -3.24 -24.83 -0.55
N GLN A 140 -3.97 -24.81 0.56
CA GLN A 140 -4.71 -25.94 1.12
C GLN A 140 -6.15 -25.54 1.36
N PHE A 141 -7.00 -26.52 1.54
CA PHE A 141 -8.36 -26.30 1.99
C PHE A 141 -8.55 -26.90 3.39
N ASP A 142 -9.12 -26.12 4.29
CA ASP A 142 -9.49 -26.60 5.61
C ASP A 142 -10.60 -27.63 5.46
N LYS A 143 -10.35 -28.85 5.95
CA LYS A 143 -11.30 -29.98 5.82
C LYS A 143 -12.63 -29.74 6.53
N LYS A 144 -12.67 -28.87 7.55
CA LYS A 144 -13.88 -28.60 8.35
C LYS A 144 -14.70 -27.43 7.78
N THR A 145 -14.03 -26.39 7.33
CA THR A 145 -14.69 -25.14 6.92
C THR A 145 -14.70 -24.92 5.42
N GLY A 146 -13.92 -25.69 4.65
CA GLY A 146 -13.72 -25.49 3.21
C GLY A 146 -12.96 -24.21 2.85
N LYS A 147 -12.41 -23.48 3.84
CA LYS A 147 -11.67 -22.25 3.61
C LYS A 147 -10.35 -22.51 2.89
N ALA A 148 -10.01 -21.64 1.95
CA ALA A 148 -8.71 -21.66 1.30
C ALA A 148 -7.64 -21.10 2.27
N LEU A 149 -6.62 -21.90 2.51
CA LEU A 149 -5.48 -21.59 3.38
C LEU A 149 -4.24 -21.46 2.50
N GLY A 150 -3.74 -20.26 2.32
CA GLY A 150 -2.59 -19.98 1.45
C GLY A 150 -1.87 -18.70 1.83
N GLY A 151 -0.83 -18.39 1.08
CA GLY A 151 0.03 -17.24 1.32
C GLY A 151 1.48 -17.64 1.53
N PRO A 152 2.36 -16.67 1.85
CA PRO A 152 3.81 -16.91 1.94
C PRO A 152 4.20 -18.00 2.93
N PHE A 153 3.57 -18.01 4.08
CA PHE A 153 3.86 -19.00 5.12
C PHE A 153 3.61 -20.44 4.64
N TYR A 154 2.63 -20.67 3.74
CA TYR A 154 2.40 -21.99 3.17
C TYR A 154 3.40 -22.36 2.08
N TYR A 155 3.71 -21.47 1.14
CA TYR A 155 4.68 -21.81 0.10
C TYR A 155 6.13 -21.79 0.60
N ILE A 156 6.44 -21.05 1.69
CA ILE A 156 7.72 -21.18 2.39
C ILE A 156 7.80 -22.57 3.05
N GLU A 157 6.81 -22.95 3.87
CA GLU A 157 6.83 -24.23 4.57
C GLU A 157 6.91 -25.41 3.59
N LYS A 158 6.05 -25.42 2.57
CA LYS A 158 5.93 -26.55 1.64
C LYS A 158 6.88 -26.47 0.47
N GLY A 159 6.92 -25.35 -0.23
CA GLY A 159 7.74 -25.20 -1.42
C GLY A 159 9.25 -25.31 -1.12
N MET A 160 9.70 -24.75 0.00
CA MET A 160 11.08 -24.94 0.43
C MET A 160 11.30 -26.36 1.01
N GLY A 161 10.29 -26.93 1.69
CA GLY A 161 10.33 -28.30 2.16
C GLY A 161 10.48 -29.33 1.02
N GLU A 162 9.77 -29.12 -0.11
CA GLU A 162 9.93 -29.94 -1.33
C GLU A 162 11.31 -29.75 -1.97
N ARG A 163 11.82 -28.52 -2.01
CA ARG A 163 13.09 -28.21 -2.67
C ARG A 163 14.31 -28.63 -1.86
N PHE A 164 14.22 -28.53 -0.53
CA PHE A 164 15.30 -28.82 0.40
C PHE A 164 14.86 -29.92 1.38
N ALA A 165 14.70 -31.13 0.85
CA ALA A 165 14.23 -32.28 1.58
C ALA A 165 14.99 -32.49 2.93
N GLY A 166 14.25 -32.84 3.98
CA GLY A 166 14.78 -33.08 5.32
C GLY A 166 14.92 -31.84 6.23
N LYS A 167 14.61 -30.64 5.75
CA LYS A 167 14.60 -29.42 6.57
C LYS A 167 13.17 -28.94 6.83
N ASN A 168 12.89 -28.62 8.10
CA ASN A 168 11.61 -28.00 8.46
C ASN A 168 11.67 -26.49 8.30
N TRP A 169 10.92 -25.94 7.33
CA TRP A 169 10.87 -24.52 7.01
C TRP A 169 9.73 -23.78 7.69
N ARG A 170 8.95 -24.46 8.53
CA ARG A 170 7.83 -23.87 9.24
C ARG A 170 8.23 -22.69 10.12
N TRP A 171 9.43 -22.70 10.69
CA TRP A 171 9.94 -21.60 11.50
C TRP A 171 9.97 -20.27 10.73
N LEU A 172 10.36 -20.31 9.44
CA LEU A 172 10.41 -19.13 8.58
C LEU A 172 8.99 -18.69 8.21
N GLY A 173 8.08 -19.63 7.95
CA GLY A 173 6.64 -19.34 7.78
C GLY A 173 6.03 -18.68 9.02
N ASN A 174 6.35 -19.19 10.22
CA ASN A 174 5.92 -18.59 11.48
C ASN A 174 6.47 -17.17 11.65
N LEU A 175 7.73 -16.94 11.34
CA LEU A 175 8.36 -15.62 11.42
C LEU A 175 7.66 -14.62 10.53
N PHE A 176 7.39 -15.00 9.25
CA PHE A 176 6.60 -14.18 8.34
C PHE A 176 5.22 -13.87 8.90
N ALA A 177 4.50 -14.87 9.41
CA ALA A 177 3.14 -14.71 9.92
C ALA A 177 3.09 -13.82 11.18
N ILE A 178 4.08 -13.92 12.07
CA ILE A 178 4.20 -13.04 13.24
C ILE A 178 4.33 -11.58 12.77
N PHE A 179 5.32 -11.30 11.89
CA PHE A 179 5.52 -9.93 11.40
C PHE A 179 4.31 -9.42 10.58
N GLY A 180 3.68 -10.28 9.78
CA GLY A 180 2.48 -9.94 9.04
C GLY A 180 1.29 -9.57 9.92
N ALA A 181 1.06 -10.31 11.02
CA ALA A 181 0.02 -10.01 11.99
C ALA A 181 0.28 -8.67 12.71
N PHE A 182 1.53 -8.40 13.10
CA PHE A 182 1.89 -7.11 13.69
C PHE A 182 1.76 -5.94 12.69
N ALA A 183 2.20 -6.12 11.45
CA ALA A 183 2.06 -5.11 10.40
C ALA A 183 0.60 -4.76 10.13
N ALA A 184 -0.29 -5.76 10.17
CA ALA A 184 -1.71 -5.55 10.02
C ALA A 184 -2.31 -4.78 11.20
N LEU A 185 -2.00 -5.19 12.44
CA LEU A 185 -2.64 -4.67 13.63
C LEU A 185 -2.16 -3.27 14.02
N MET A 186 -0.85 -3.00 13.92
CA MET A 186 -0.22 -1.79 14.48
C MET A 186 0.55 -0.97 13.44
N GLY A 187 0.43 -1.28 12.16
CA GLY A 187 1.24 -0.66 11.11
C GLY A 187 0.43 -0.11 9.96
N THR A 188 0.87 -0.51 8.78
CA THR A 188 0.31 -0.05 7.49
C THR A 188 -1.19 -0.34 7.36
N GLY A 189 -1.68 -1.42 8.00
CA GLY A 189 -3.07 -1.84 7.91
C GLY A 189 -4.06 -1.00 8.71
N THR A 190 -3.62 -0.32 9.77
CA THR A 190 -4.53 0.42 10.67
C THR A 190 -4.09 1.86 10.87
N PHE A 191 -3.06 2.09 11.70
CA PHE A 191 -2.70 3.42 12.18
C PHE A 191 -2.40 4.41 11.06
N ALA A 192 -1.59 4.04 10.08
CA ALA A 192 -1.26 4.92 8.97
C ALA A 192 -2.49 5.30 8.13
N GLN A 193 -3.43 4.38 7.96
CA GLN A 193 -4.62 4.62 7.15
C GLN A 193 -5.62 5.52 7.87
N ILE A 194 -5.95 5.17 9.12
CA ILE A 194 -6.94 5.94 9.88
C ILE A 194 -6.43 7.36 10.20
N SER A 195 -5.13 7.53 10.47
CA SER A 195 -4.54 8.86 10.67
C SER A 195 -4.60 9.69 9.38
N GLY A 196 -4.34 9.07 8.22
CA GLY A 196 -4.48 9.74 6.93
C GLY A 196 -5.90 10.25 6.66
N ILE A 197 -6.92 9.42 6.95
CA ILE A 197 -8.33 9.85 6.82
C ILE A 197 -8.64 10.97 7.81
N SER A 198 -8.26 10.79 9.08
CA SER A 198 -8.56 11.74 10.14
C SER A 198 -7.91 13.10 9.89
N LYS A 199 -6.65 13.12 9.43
CA LYS A 199 -5.97 14.36 9.08
C LYS A 199 -6.63 15.07 7.90
N ALA A 200 -7.04 14.34 6.86
CA ALA A 200 -7.74 14.93 5.73
C ALA A 200 -9.13 15.46 6.13
N ALA A 201 -9.85 14.74 6.99
CA ALA A 201 -11.12 15.20 7.53
C ALA A 201 -10.94 16.45 8.40
N ASP A 202 -9.90 16.49 9.22
CA ASP A 202 -9.57 17.63 10.06
C ASP A 202 -9.26 18.87 9.23
N THR A 203 -8.40 18.72 8.24
CA THR A 203 -8.05 19.82 7.31
C THR A 203 -9.27 20.35 6.55
N PHE A 204 -10.28 19.50 6.26
CA PHE A 204 -11.47 19.93 5.55
C PHE A 204 -12.55 20.51 6.46
N PHE A 205 -12.87 19.87 7.60
CA PHE A 205 -13.97 20.26 8.50
C PHE A 205 -13.57 21.27 9.57
N ASP A 206 -12.30 21.30 9.97
CA ASP A 206 -11.78 22.21 11.00
C ASP A 206 -10.39 22.78 10.60
N PRO A 207 -10.28 23.51 9.47
CA PRO A 207 -9.02 24.03 8.95
C PRO A 207 -8.31 24.97 9.93
N ASN A 208 -9.05 25.62 10.82
CA ASN A 208 -8.50 26.55 11.82
C ASN A 208 -8.19 25.88 13.17
N LYS A 209 -8.45 24.57 13.30
CA LYS A 209 -8.26 23.79 14.53
C LYS A 209 -8.94 24.40 15.77
N THR A 210 -10.15 24.90 15.59
CA THR A 210 -10.91 25.59 16.63
C THR A 210 -11.81 24.67 17.45
N ASN A 211 -12.23 23.53 16.87
CA ASN A 211 -13.19 22.60 17.46
C ASN A 211 -12.51 21.44 18.20
N ILE A 212 -11.78 21.78 19.27
CA ILE A 212 -11.06 20.79 20.08
C ILE A 212 -12.04 19.94 20.88
N ALA A 213 -11.93 18.60 20.77
CA ALA A 213 -12.69 17.65 21.57
C ALA A 213 -12.01 17.36 22.90
N PHE A 214 -10.71 17.08 22.86
CA PHE A 214 -9.88 16.87 24.05
C PHE A 214 -8.41 17.06 23.71
N SER A 215 -7.57 17.16 24.76
CA SER A 215 -6.11 17.21 24.62
C SER A 215 -5.47 16.08 25.39
N LEU A 216 -4.44 15.46 24.81
CA LEU A 216 -3.64 14.42 25.45
C LEU A 216 -2.17 14.87 25.45
N GLY A 217 -1.66 15.26 26.60
CA GLY A 217 -0.37 15.94 26.71
C GLY A 217 -0.37 17.28 25.96
N GLU A 218 0.58 17.48 25.06
CA GLU A 218 0.68 18.70 24.25
C GLU A 218 -0.16 18.66 22.96
N GLN A 219 -0.72 17.50 22.60
CA GLN A 219 -1.52 17.33 21.39
C GLN A 219 -3.01 17.54 21.66
N SER A 220 -3.64 18.34 20.80
CA SER A 220 -5.08 18.58 20.83
C SER A 220 -5.74 17.88 19.64
N TYR A 221 -6.86 17.22 19.92
CA TYR A 221 -7.63 16.45 18.93
C TYR A 221 -8.99 17.10 18.72
N SER A 222 -9.35 17.26 17.45
CA SER A 222 -10.62 17.87 17.05
C SER A 222 -11.79 16.87 17.11
N TRP A 223 -13.01 17.39 17.12
CA TRP A 223 -14.21 16.57 16.97
C TRP A 223 -14.27 15.86 15.62
N SER A 224 -13.72 16.44 14.54
CA SER A 224 -13.64 15.79 13.24
C SER A 224 -12.81 14.53 13.27
N THR A 225 -11.68 14.52 13.99
CA THR A 225 -10.85 13.33 14.22
C THR A 225 -11.61 12.24 15.00
N VAL A 226 -12.29 12.61 16.10
CA VAL A 226 -13.05 11.66 16.93
C VAL A 226 -14.20 11.02 16.15
N ILE A 227 -14.99 11.83 15.45
CA ILE A 227 -16.13 11.35 14.66
C ILE A 227 -15.63 10.43 13.53
N THR A 228 -14.55 10.82 12.83
CA THR A 228 -13.94 10.00 11.77
C THR A 228 -13.49 8.65 12.29
N ALA A 229 -12.81 8.61 13.45
CA ALA A 229 -12.37 7.36 14.08
C ALA A 229 -13.54 6.42 14.38
N ILE A 230 -14.61 6.95 14.99
CA ILE A 230 -15.82 6.17 15.34
C ILE A 230 -16.52 5.66 14.08
N VAL A 231 -16.74 6.51 13.08
CA VAL A 231 -17.46 6.16 11.86
C VAL A 231 -16.69 5.09 11.09
N VAL A 232 -15.37 5.27 10.90
CA VAL A 232 -14.53 4.28 10.19
C VAL A 232 -14.48 2.96 10.96
N ALA A 233 -14.26 2.98 12.28
CA ALA A 233 -14.23 1.76 13.10
C ALA A 233 -15.55 0.99 13.03
N LEU A 234 -16.70 1.69 13.03
CA LEU A 234 -18.02 1.09 12.88
C LEU A 234 -18.16 0.36 11.53
N PHE A 235 -17.85 1.05 10.42
CA PHE A 235 -17.95 0.47 9.08
C PHE A 235 -16.97 -0.70 8.89
N VAL A 236 -15.74 -0.57 9.38
CA VAL A 236 -14.74 -1.65 9.39
C VAL A 236 -15.30 -2.85 10.15
N GLY A 237 -15.81 -2.67 11.36
CA GLY A 237 -16.39 -3.74 12.18
C GLY A 237 -17.52 -4.47 11.48
N LEU A 238 -18.44 -3.74 10.84
CA LEU A 238 -19.55 -4.31 10.08
C LEU A 238 -19.07 -5.21 8.92
N VAL A 239 -17.94 -4.90 8.29
CA VAL A 239 -17.44 -5.67 7.14
C VAL A 239 -16.60 -6.86 7.60
N ILE A 240 -15.62 -6.66 8.50
CA ILE A 240 -14.62 -7.70 8.84
C ILE A 240 -15.23 -8.89 9.58
N ILE A 241 -16.36 -8.72 10.29
CA ILE A 241 -17.06 -9.83 10.97
C ILE A 241 -17.47 -10.91 9.96
N GLY A 242 -17.78 -10.54 8.71
CA GLY A 242 -18.16 -11.47 7.65
C GLY A 242 -16.99 -12.21 6.97
N GLY A 243 -15.74 -11.91 7.35
CA GLY A 243 -14.53 -12.53 6.79
C GLY A 243 -14.32 -12.23 5.30
N ILE A 244 -13.44 -13.04 4.65
CA ILE A 244 -12.99 -12.78 3.26
C ILE A 244 -14.14 -12.62 2.26
N LYS A 245 -15.21 -13.37 2.39
CA LYS A 245 -16.35 -13.29 1.45
C LYS A 245 -17.01 -11.92 1.48
N ARG A 246 -17.19 -11.36 2.68
CA ARG A 246 -17.78 -10.01 2.84
C ARG A 246 -16.81 -8.92 2.46
N ILE A 247 -15.54 -9.05 2.85
CA ILE A 247 -14.47 -8.15 2.44
C ILE A 247 -14.38 -8.11 0.91
N ALA A 248 -14.28 -9.27 0.24
CA ALA A 248 -14.25 -9.34 -1.22
C ALA A 248 -15.50 -8.77 -1.88
N ALA A 249 -16.70 -9.01 -1.32
CA ALA A 249 -17.92 -8.42 -1.83
C ALA A 249 -17.90 -6.89 -1.79
N VAL A 250 -17.46 -6.31 -0.68
CA VAL A 250 -17.35 -4.85 -0.52
C VAL A 250 -16.26 -4.27 -1.42
N THR A 251 -15.07 -4.87 -1.43
CA THR A 251 -13.92 -4.36 -2.20
C THR A 251 -14.12 -4.50 -3.70
N THR A 252 -14.88 -5.50 -4.17
CA THR A 252 -15.22 -5.68 -5.59
C THR A 252 -16.00 -4.50 -6.17
N TYR A 253 -16.76 -3.78 -5.34
CA TYR A 253 -17.47 -2.57 -5.76
C TYR A 253 -16.66 -1.30 -5.48
N ILE A 254 -16.13 -1.16 -4.27
CA ILE A 254 -15.46 0.08 -3.86
C ILE A 254 -14.15 0.28 -4.62
N VAL A 255 -13.31 -0.76 -4.79
CA VAL A 255 -11.99 -0.59 -5.41
C VAL A 255 -12.04 -0.12 -6.85
N PRO A 256 -12.85 -0.70 -7.76
CA PRO A 256 -12.96 -0.15 -9.10
C PRO A 256 -13.55 1.27 -9.12
N PHE A 257 -14.57 1.53 -8.28
CA PHE A 257 -15.19 2.85 -8.20
C PHE A 257 -14.20 3.92 -7.74
N MET A 258 -13.47 3.68 -6.63
CA MET A 258 -12.49 4.63 -6.11
C MET A 258 -11.34 4.88 -7.09
N ALA A 259 -10.86 3.80 -7.76
CA ALA A 259 -9.80 3.94 -8.75
C ALA A 259 -10.26 4.77 -9.95
N VAL A 260 -11.45 4.50 -10.50
CA VAL A 260 -12.02 5.27 -11.61
C VAL A 260 -12.24 6.72 -11.20
N LEU A 261 -12.83 6.97 -10.01
CA LEU A 261 -13.04 8.32 -9.51
C LEU A 261 -11.72 9.09 -9.42
N TYR A 262 -10.72 8.52 -8.77
CA TYR A 262 -9.41 9.15 -8.58
C TYR A 262 -8.69 9.42 -9.91
N ILE A 263 -8.66 8.42 -10.80
CA ILE A 263 -8.08 8.55 -12.14
C ILE A 263 -8.79 9.65 -12.92
N THR A 264 -10.11 9.70 -12.87
CA THR A 264 -10.91 10.71 -13.58
C THR A 264 -10.55 12.13 -13.09
N VAL A 265 -10.48 12.33 -11.78
CA VAL A 265 -10.12 13.63 -11.21
C VAL A 265 -8.69 14.02 -11.61
N CYS A 266 -7.73 13.10 -11.52
CA CYS A 266 -6.38 13.36 -11.97
C CYS A 266 -6.32 13.66 -13.49
N LEU A 267 -7.09 12.95 -14.32
CA LEU A 267 -7.18 13.23 -15.74
C LEU A 267 -7.75 14.63 -16.03
N ILE A 268 -8.73 15.09 -15.26
CA ILE A 268 -9.23 16.47 -15.36
C ILE A 268 -8.09 17.46 -15.09
N ILE A 269 -7.29 17.23 -14.06
CA ILE A 269 -6.12 18.07 -13.77
C ILE A 269 -5.13 18.07 -14.96
N LEU A 270 -4.81 16.89 -15.49
CA LEU A 270 -3.87 16.77 -16.60
C LEU A 270 -4.38 17.45 -17.88
N ILE A 271 -5.67 17.30 -18.19
CA ILE A 271 -6.31 17.90 -19.37
C ILE A 271 -6.38 19.44 -19.22
N TYR A 272 -6.79 19.90 -18.05
CA TYR A 272 -6.89 21.34 -17.77
C TYR A 272 -5.53 22.06 -17.82
N ASN A 273 -4.46 21.37 -17.43
CA ASN A 273 -3.07 21.85 -17.50
C ASN A 273 -2.28 21.15 -18.63
N GLY A 274 -2.93 20.87 -19.76
CA GLY A 274 -2.34 20.09 -20.86
C GLY A 274 -1.06 20.68 -21.44
N ASP A 275 -0.92 22.00 -21.43
CA ASP A 275 0.29 22.74 -21.83
C ASP A 275 1.52 22.38 -21.00
N LYS A 276 1.35 22.00 -19.72
CA LYS A 276 2.43 21.67 -18.79
C LYS A 276 2.80 20.17 -18.81
N VAL A 277 1.94 19.29 -19.34
CA VAL A 277 2.13 17.83 -19.26
C VAL A 277 3.44 17.38 -19.90
N GLY A 278 3.75 17.88 -21.11
CA GLY A 278 4.98 17.52 -21.81
C GLY A 278 6.24 17.96 -21.04
N GLY A 279 6.19 19.15 -20.47
CA GLY A 279 7.27 19.68 -19.61
C GLY A 279 7.44 18.86 -18.32
N ALA A 280 6.34 18.43 -17.70
CA ALA A 280 6.36 17.62 -16.49
C ALA A 280 6.97 16.23 -16.75
N ILE A 281 6.59 15.57 -17.83
CA ILE A 281 7.17 14.26 -18.21
C ILE A 281 8.67 14.42 -18.48
N ALA A 282 9.07 15.45 -19.23
CA ALA A 282 10.48 15.72 -19.49
C ALA A 282 11.26 15.99 -18.19
N LEU A 283 10.66 16.72 -17.24
CA LEU A 283 11.26 16.99 -15.93
C LEU A 283 11.41 15.70 -15.10
N VAL A 284 10.41 14.84 -15.07
CA VAL A 284 10.46 13.52 -14.39
C VAL A 284 11.62 12.70 -14.92
N VAL A 285 11.77 12.59 -16.26
CA VAL A 285 12.87 11.83 -16.87
C VAL A 285 14.23 12.49 -16.59
N LYS A 286 14.37 13.79 -16.81
CA LYS A 286 15.63 14.50 -16.54
C LYS A 286 16.05 14.42 -15.08
N SER A 287 15.13 14.63 -14.15
CA SER A 287 15.39 14.59 -12.71
C SER A 287 15.79 13.19 -12.23
N ALA A 288 15.31 12.13 -12.86
CA ALA A 288 15.71 10.75 -12.55
C ALA A 288 17.22 10.49 -12.75
N PHE A 289 17.85 11.28 -13.62
CA PHE A 289 19.28 11.22 -13.94
C PHE A 289 20.05 12.47 -13.47
N GLY A 290 19.50 13.19 -12.46
CA GLY A 290 20.17 14.29 -11.79
C GLY A 290 20.15 15.64 -12.53
N HIS A 291 19.28 15.79 -13.55
CA HIS A 291 19.15 17.02 -14.34
C HIS A 291 17.77 17.68 -14.12
N GLY A 292 17.73 18.99 -14.17
CA GLY A 292 16.47 19.78 -14.20
C GLY A 292 15.98 20.26 -12.85
N TYR A 293 15.73 19.44 -11.88
CA TYR A 293 15.39 19.80 -10.50
C TYR A 293 16.30 19.06 -9.54
N SER A 294 16.94 19.82 -8.69
CA SER A 294 17.72 19.31 -7.58
C SER A 294 17.11 19.85 -6.28
N PRO A 295 16.53 19.00 -5.41
CA PRO A 295 16.38 19.43 -4.02
C PRO A 295 17.76 19.85 -3.50
N VAL A 296 17.79 20.78 -2.55
CA VAL A 296 19.05 21.21 -1.92
C VAL A 296 19.62 20.04 -1.12
N ILE A 297 20.26 19.09 -1.82
CA ILE A 297 20.93 17.96 -1.21
C ILE A 297 22.43 18.22 -1.30
N ALA A 298 23.08 18.35 -0.17
CA ALA A 298 24.54 18.39 -0.11
C ALA A 298 25.10 17.09 -0.71
N GLY A 299 25.94 17.16 -1.76
CA GLY A 299 26.55 15.98 -2.37
C GLY A 299 26.49 15.91 -3.90
N GLY A 300 25.93 16.94 -4.56
CA GLY A 300 25.92 17.04 -6.02
C GLY A 300 25.02 16.03 -6.75
N ILE A 301 25.19 15.89 -8.07
CA ILE A 301 24.30 15.11 -8.97
C ILE A 301 24.14 13.66 -8.50
N GLY A 302 25.21 13.01 -8.01
CA GLY A 302 25.15 11.63 -7.54
C GLY A 302 24.23 11.44 -6.33
N ALA A 303 24.19 12.39 -5.41
CA ALA A 303 23.29 12.35 -4.26
C ALA A 303 21.82 12.52 -4.67
N VAL A 304 21.56 13.39 -5.67
CA VAL A 304 20.22 13.58 -6.24
C VAL A 304 19.71 12.30 -6.91
N ILE A 305 20.53 11.67 -7.75
CA ILE A 305 20.17 10.40 -8.40
C ILE A 305 19.89 9.33 -7.34
N ARG A 306 20.78 9.20 -6.34
CA ARG A 306 20.60 8.25 -5.24
C ARG A 306 19.29 8.48 -4.49
N ALA A 307 18.98 9.73 -4.15
CA ALA A 307 17.73 10.07 -3.45
C ALA A 307 16.50 9.73 -4.32
N SER A 308 16.54 10.06 -5.62
CA SER A 308 15.46 9.72 -6.55
C SER A 308 15.23 8.21 -6.64
N ILE A 309 16.29 7.41 -6.79
CA ILE A 309 16.21 5.95 -6.85
C ILE A 309 15.67 5.41 -5.52
N GLN A 310 16.26 5.80 -4.41
CA GLN A 310 15.93 5.25 -3.09
C GLN A 310 14.47 5.56 -2.73
N ASN A 311 14.04 6.82 -2.87
CA ASN A 311 12.67 7.21 -2.54
C ASN A 311 11.66 6.65 -3.55
N GLY A 312 11.98 6.68 -4.85
CA GLY A 312 11.10 6.16 -5.89
C GLY A 312 10.88 4.66 -5.78
N VAL A 313 11.96 3.88 -5.70
CA VAL A 313 11.88 2.41 -5.61
C VAL A 313 11.25 1.97 -4.28
N ALA A 314 11.68 2.54 -3.15
CA ALA A 314 11.13 2.18 -1.84
C ALA A 314 9.61 2.44 -1.78
N ARG A 315 9.16 3.59 -2.28
CA ARG A 315 7.72 3.92 -2.29
C ARG A 315 6.94 3.14 -3.33
N GLY A 316 7.53 2.81 -4.48
CA GLY A 316 6.93 1.90 -5.46
C GLY A 316 6.68 0.52 -4.88
N ILE A 317 7.68 -0.08 -4.23
CA ILE A 317 7.56 -1.37 -3.53
C ILE A 317 6.53 -1.30 -2.41
N PHE A 318 6.54 -0.21 -1.63
CA PHE A 318 5.60 -0.02 -0.53
C PHE A 318 4.15 0.10 -1.03
N SER A 319 3.92 0.81 -2.14
CA SER A 319 2.60 0.99 -2.73
C SER A 319 2.03 -0.33 -3.25
N ASN A 320 2.75 -1.01 -4.15
CA ASN A 320 2.22 -2.21 -4.81
C ASN A 320 2.51 -3.52 -4.07
N GLU A 321 3.31 -3.49 -3.00
CA GLU A 321 3.68 -4.64 -2.18
C GLU A 321 4.33 -5.80 -2.97
N ALA A 322 4.92 -5.57 -4.14
CA ALA A 322 5.58 -6.62 -4.91
C ALA A 322 6.86 -7.10 -4.20
N GLY A 323 6.93 -8.39 -3.90
CA GLY A 323 8.04 -8.99 -3.15
C GLY A 323 7.88 -8.94 -1.63
N LEU A 324 6.82 -8.31 -1.10
CA LEU A 324 6.51 -8.33 0.33
C LEU A 324 5.72 -9.57 0.77
N GLY A 325 5.16 -10.33 -0.18
CA GLY A 325 4.45 -11.57 0.11
C GLY A 325 3.03 -11.39 0.68
N THR A 326 2.48 -10.20 0.72
CA THR A 326 1.15 -9.93 1.30
C THR A 326 0.02 -10.30 0.35
N ALA A 327 0.07 -9.85 -0.91
CA ALA A 327 -0.96 -10.12 -1.91
C ALA A 327 -1.23 -11.61 -2.20
N PRO A 328 -0.26 -12.54 -2.13
CA PRO A 328 -0.50 -13.98 -2.21
C PRO A 328 -1.53 -14.51 -1.22
N ILE A 329 -1.73 -13.84 -0.08
CA ILE A 329 -2.72 -14.24 0.93
C ILE A 329 -4.14 -14.12 0.34
N ALA A 330 -4.44 -13.01 -0.31
CA ALA A 330 -5.73 -12.83 -1.00
C ALA A 330 -5.83 -13.69 -2.27
N ALA A 331 -4.75 -13.79 -3.04
CA ALA A 331 -4.71 -14.58 -4.27
C ALA A 331 -4.99 -16.07 -4.04
N ALA A 332 -4.63 -16.61 -2.88
CA ALA A 332 -4.91 -18.00 -2.52
C ALA A 332 -6.41 -18.31 -2.39
N ALA A 333 -7.25 -17.32 -2.06
CA ALA A 333 -8.68 -17.47 -1.94
C ALA A 333 -9.42 -17.49 -3.30
N ALA A 334 -8.74 -17.19 -4.40
CA ALA A 334 -9.34 -17.09 -5.73
C ALA A 334 -9.88 -18.45 -6.23
N LYS A 335 -11.07 -18.45 -6.85
CA LYS A 335 -11.67 -19.60 -7.53
C LYS A 335 -10.97 -19.87 -8.84
N THR A 336 -9.90 -20.65 -8.80
CA THR A 336 -9.14 -21.10 -9.96
C THR A 336 -8.31 -22.33 -9.61
N ASN A 337 -8.18 -23.27 -10.51
CA ASN A 337 -7.27 -24.40 -10.40
C ASN A 337 -5.97 -24.19 -11.20
N GLU A 338 -5.89 -23.07 -11.93
CA GLU A 338 -4.73 -22.72 -12.77
C GLU A 338 -3.82 -21.68 -12.07
N PRO A 339 -2.69 -22.08 -11.46
CA PRO A 339 -1.75 -21.13 -10.82
C PRO A 339 -1.27 -20.02 -11.75
N VAL A 340 -0.97 -20.35 -13.01
CA VAL A 340 -0.50 -19.39 -14.03
C VAL A 340 -1.54 -18.32 -14.32
N ARG A 341 -2.82 -18.69 -14.38
CA ARG A 341 -3.93 -17.76 -14.56
C ARG A 341 -4.01 -16.75 -13.41
N GLN A 342 -3.95 -17.24 -12.16
CA GLN A 342 -3.95 -16.35 -11.00
C GLN A 342 -2.69 -15.49 -10.93
N GLY A 343 -1.54 -16.00 -11.35
CA GLY A 343 -0.33 -15.19 -11.48
C GLY A 343 -0.53 -14.02 -12.44
N LEU A 344 -1.13 -14.27 -13.62
CA LEU A 344 -1.46 -13.21 -14.58
C LEU A 344 -2.44 -12.18 -13.98
N VAL A 345 -3.47 -12.62 -13.29
CA VAL A 345 -4.42 -11.72 -12.59
C VAL A 345 -3.68 -10.91 -11.52
N SER A 346 -2.87 -11.54 -10.68
CA SER A 346 -2.15 -10.86 -9.59
C SER A 346 -1.21 -9.77 -10.08
N MET A 347 -0.53 -9.94 -11.22
CA MET A 347 0.38 -8.92 -11.73
C MET A 347 -0.34 -7.64 -12.19
N THR A 348 -1.63 -7.72 -12.55
CA THR A 348 -2.43 -6.53 -12.90
C THR A 348 -2.63 -5.60 -11.71
N GLY A 349 -2.54 -6.12 -10.50
CA GLY A 349 -2.57 -5.31 -9.27
C GLY A 349 -1.49 -4.24 -9.27
N THR A 350 -0.23 -4.62 -9.52
CA THR A 350 0.89 -3.65 -9.60
C THR A 350 0.71 -2.68 -10.77
N PHE A 351 0.14 -3.14 -11.89
CA PHE A 351 -0.13 -2.28 -13.04
C PHE A 351 -1.14 -1.20 -12.68
N VAL A 352 -2.28 -1.55 -12.08
CA VAL A 352 -3.32 -0.59 -11.69
C VAL A 352 -2.82 0.32 -10.58
N ASP A 353 -2.25 -0.24 -9.52
CA ASP A 353 -1.80 0.48 -8.33
C ASP A 353 -0.72 1.54 -8.67
N THR A 354 0.36 1.12 -9.30
CA THR A 354 1.53 1.98 -9.44
C THR A 354 1.67 2.56 -10.84
N ILE A 355 1.54 1.74 -11.90
CA ILE A 355 1.68 2.27 -13.26
C ILE A 355 0.56 3.24 -13.60
N ILE A 356 -0.66 3.04 -13.09
CA ILE A 356 -1.77 3.97 -13.31
C ILE A 356 -1.89 4.96 -12.15
N VAL A 357 -2.31 4.52 -10.96
CA VAL A 357 -2.73 5.43 -9.87
C VAL A 357 -1.57 6.29 -9.37
N CYS A 358 -0.40 5.70 -9.04
CA CYS A 358 0.73 6.49 -8.56
C CYS A 358 1.28 7.44 -9.64
N THR A 359 1.22 7.04 -10.93
CA THR A 359 1.63 7.93 -12.03
C THR A 359 0.73 9.14 -12.12
N MET A 360 -0.59 8.96 -11.99
CA MET A 360 -1.54 10.08 -11.97
C MET A 360 -1.24 11.04 -10.83
N THR A 361 -1.02 10.53 -9.62
CA THR A 361 -0.64 11.34 -8.46
C THR A 361 0.67 12.09 -8.70
N GLY A 362 1.71 11.39 -9.15
CA GLY A 362 3.03 11.99 -9.35
C GLY A 362 3.04 13.06 -10.44
N LEU A 363 2.37 12.82 -11.57
CA LEU A 363 2.24 13.81 -12.63
C LEU A 363 1.44 15.04 -12.16
N MET A 364 0.35 14.84 -11.43
CA MET A 364 -0.43 15.92 -10.84
C MET A 364 0.45 16.80 -9.94
N LEU A 365 1.24 16.21 -9.05
CA LEU A 365 2.15 16.94 -8.16
C LEU A 365 3.23 17.73 -8.92
N VAL A 366 3.75 17.16 -10.00
CA VAL A 366 4.77 17.83 -10.82
C VAL A 366 4.18 18.99 -11.64
N ILE A 367 3.01 18.80 -12.24
CA ILE A 367 2.32 19.80 -13.08
C ILE A 367 1.91 21.02 -12.24
N THR A 368 1.38 20.78 -11.05
CA THR A 368 0.92 21.84 -10.13
C THR A 368 2.07 22.51 -9.36
N GLY A 369 3.26 21.91 -9.38
CA GLY A 369 4.39 22.41 -8.59
C GLY A 369 4.26 22.14 -7.08
N ALA A 370 3.30 21.30 -6.65
CA ALA A 370 3.07 20.97 -5.24
C ALA A 370 4.32 20.42 -4.54
N TYR A 371 5.17 19.68 -5.27
CA TYR A 371 6.43 19.15 -4.74
C TYR A 371 7.47 20.19 -4.33
N LYS A 372 7.28 21.47 -4.70
CA LYS A 372 8.16 22.59 -4.33
C LYS A 372 7.78 23.24 -3.00
N GLN A 373 6.63 22.88 -2.44
CA GLN A 373 6.07 23.48 -1.22
C GLN A 373 6.71 22.85 0.02
N SER A 374 7.92 23.30 0.37
CA SER A 374 8.71 22.73 1.48
C SER A 374 8.06 22.88 2.88
N ALA A 375 7.09 23.80 3.01
CA ALA A 375 6.32 24.00 4.25
C ALA A 375 5.16 23.01 4.42
N LEU A 376 4.81 22.25 3.37
CA LEU A 376 3.71 21.27 3.40
C LEU A 376 4.26 19.86 3.56
N GLU A 377 3.53 19.04 4.29
CA GLU A 377 3.87 17.63 4.52
C GLU A 377 2.67 16.71 4.34
N GLY A 378 2.95 15.47 3.99
CA GLY A 378 1.96 14.41 3.95
C GLY A 378 0.79 14.70 3.01
N VAL A 379 -0.44 14.69 3.55
CA VAL A 379 -1.66 14.89 2.78
C VAL A 379 -1.81 16.33 2.26
N ASP A 380 -1.27 17.31 2.98
CA ASP A 380 -1.44 18.73 2.66
C ASP A 380 -0.79 19.08 1.30
N VAL A 381 0.30 18.40 0.93
CA VAL A 381 0.93 18.52 -0.40
C VAL A 381 -0.05 18.11 -1.52
N THR A 382 -0.80 17.05 -1.31
CA THR A 382 -1.76 16.58 -2.31
C THR A 382 -3.01 17.44 -2.33
N ILE A 383 -3.48 17.94 -1.16
CA ILE A 383 -4.57 18.93 -1.07
C ILE A 383 -4.20 20.18 -1.87
N TYR A 384 -2.99 20.69 -1.68
CA TYR A 384 -2.48 21.84 -2.45
C TYR A 384 -2.48 21.54 -3.95
N GLY A 385 -1.94 20.37 -4.35
CA GLY A 385 -1.90 19.97 -5.76
C GLY A 385 -3.27 19.85 -6.41
N PHE A 386 -4.27 19.33 -5.70
CA PHE A 386 -5.66 19.28 -6.18
C PHE A 386 -6.27 20.68 -6.28
N GLY A 387 -6.04 21.55 -5.29
CA GLY A 387 -6.53 22.93 -5.30
C GLY A 387 -5.99 23.74 -6.48
N GLU A 388 -4.68 23.66 -6.75
CA GLU A 388 -4.03 24.38 -7.86
C GLU A 388 -4.29 23.76 -9.24
N GLY A 389 -4.54 22.44 -9.26
CA GLY A 389 -4.68 21.70 -10.53
C GLY A 389 -6.07 21.68 -11.10
N LEU A 390 -7.11 21.74 -10.26
CA LEU A 390 -8.51 21.64 -10.69
C LEU A 390 -9.12 23.01 -11.03
N PRO A 391 -10.03 23.08 -12.02
CA PRO A 391 -10.74 24.31 -12.36
C PRO A 391 -11.86 24.65 -11.37
N TRP A 392 -11.79 24.15 -10.15
CA TRP A 392 -12.81 24.30 -9.12
C TRP A 392 -12.29 25.09 -7.92
N THR A 393 -13.18 25.39 -6.98
CA THR A 393 -12.77 26.01 -5.72
C THR A 393 -11.88 25.07 -4.91
N HIS A 394 -10.91 25.61 -4.18
CA HIS A 394 -10.03 24.82 -3.30
C HIS A 394 -10.83 23.94 -2.32
N ALA A 395 -11.94 24.46 -1.76
CA ALA A 395 -12.79 23.70 -0.85
C ALA A 395 -13.39 22.47 -1.53
N PHE A 396 -13.87 22.58 -2.77
CA PHE A 396 -14.43 21.44 -3.50
C PHE A 396 -13.33 20.45 -3.90
N ALA A 397 -12.17 20.92 -4.33
CA ALA A 397 -11.01 20.06 -4.62
C ALA A 397 -10.57 19.25 -3.39
N SER A 398 -10.49 19.90 -2.22
CA SER A 398 -10.19 19.25 -0.94
C SER A 398 -11.25 18.22 -0.54
N PHE A 399 -12.53 18.52 -0.78
CA PHE A 399 -13.63 17.57 -0.52
C PHE A 399 -13.52 16.32 -1.39
N VAL A 400 -13.26 16.48 -2.69
CA VAL A 400 -13.08 15.34 -3.60
C VAL A 400 -11.89 14.48 -3.18
N LEU A 401 -10.77 15.10 -2.80
CA LEU A 401 -9.61 14.38 -2.31
C LEU A 401 -9.91 13.63 -1.00
N LEU A 402 -10.64 14.25 -0.07
CA LEU A 402 -11.07 13.61 1.19
C LEU A 402 -11.88 12.34 0.90
N ILE A 403 -12.84 12.39 -0.04
CA ILE A 403 -13.63 11.21 -0.42
C ILE A 403 -12.72 10.12 -1.00
N CYS A 404 -11.82 10.47 -1.93
CA CYS A 404 -10.88 9.52 -2.51
C CYS A 404 -10.00 8.87 -1.43
N LEU A 405 -9.41 9.68 -0.56
CA LEU A 405 -8.53 9.20 0.50
C LEU A 405 -9.28 8.33 1.53
N ALA A 406 -10.50 8.73 1.89
CA ALA A 406 -11.34 7.95 2.81
C ALA A 406 -11.65 6.55 2.24
N MET A 407 -12.02 6.46 0.96
CA MET A 407 -12.26 5.17 0.31
C MET A 407 -10.98 4.33 0.21
N PHE A 408 -9.87 4.93 -0.20
CA PHE A 408 -8.58 4.26 -0.33
C PHE A 408 -8.13 3.68 1.01
N ALA A 409 -8.10 4.51 2.05
CA ALA A 409 -7.66 4.07 3.36
C ALA A 409 -8.64 3.08 4.02
N PHE A 410 -9.96 3.27 3.87
CA PHE A 410 -10.97 2.33 4.37
C PHE A 410 -10.79 0.94 3.76
N THR A 411 -10.62 0.86 2.42
CA THR A 411 -10.41 -0.44 1.77
C THR A 411 -9.10 -1.07 2.18
N THR A 412 -8.04 -0.28 2.42
CA THR A 412 -6.75 -0.78 2.90
C THR A 412 -6.88 -1.40 4.30
N ILE A 413 -7.64 -0.78 5.20
CA ILE A 413 -7.93 -1.35 6.52
C ILE A 413 -8.61 -2.72 6.36
N LEU A 414 -9.58 -2.86 5.44
CA LEU A 414 -10.26 -4.14 5.20
C LEU A 414 -9.34 -5.22 4.64
N GLY A 415 -8.48 -4.87 3.67
CA GLY A 415 -7.54 -5.81 3.06
C GLY A 415 -6.49 -6.32 4.05
N TRP A 416 -5.95 -5.43 4.87
CA TRP A 416 -4.96 -5.78 5.88
C TRP A 416 -5.54 -6.56 7.07
N ASP A 417 -6.82 -6.35 7.44
CA ASP A 417 -7.48 -7.23 8.41
C ASP A 417 -7.45 -8.69 7.94
N TYR A 418 -7.79 -8.93 6.67
CA TYR A 418 -7.73 -10.27 6.11
C TYR A 418 -6.33 -10.87 6.10
N TYR A 419 -5.30 -10.06 5.84
CA TYR A 419 -3.91 -10.52 5.89
C TYR A 419 -3.49 -10.91 7.31
N GLY A 420 -3.83 -10.10 8.30
CA GLY A 420 -3.55 -10.39 9.70
C GLY A 420 -4.34 -11.59 10.23
N GLU A 421 -5.64 -11.71 9.90
CA GLU A 421 -6.46 -12.89 10.21
C GLU A 421 -5.82 -14.16 9.65
N SER A 422 -5.36 -14.14 8.40
CA SER A 422 -4.74 -15.28 7.74
C SER A 422 -3.40 -15.66 8.38
N CYS A 423 -2.58 -14.69 8.77
CA CYS A 423 -1.35 -14.90 9.49
C CYS A 423 -1.59 -15.59 10.85
N LEU A 424 -2.56 -15.11 11.61
CA LEU A 424 -2.93 -15.71 12.90
C LEU A 424 -3.58 -17.07 12.74
N ALA A 425 -4.40 -17.27 11.71
CA ALA A 425 -4.98 -18.58 11.41
C ALA A 425 -3.89 -19.63 11.14
N TYR A 426 -2.81 -19.26 10.42
CA TYR A 426 -1.66 -20.14 10.22
C TYR A 426 -0.94 -20.46 11.53
N LEU A 427 -0.61 -19.44 12.34
CA LEU A 427 0.11 -19.60 13.61
C LEU A 427 -0.66 -20.46 14.61
N THR A 428 -1.98 -20.27 14.70
CA THR A 428 -2.85 -20.89 15.71
C THR A 428 -3.64 -22.10 15.18
N ARG A 429 -3.36 -22.53 13.94
CA ARG A 429 -4.08 -23.62 13.26
C ARG A 429 -5.59 -23.39 13.21
N GLY A 430 -5.99 -22.14 12.93
CA GLY A 430 -7.40 -21.76 12.77
C GLY A 430 -8.19 -21.65 14.10
N ASN A 431 -7.54 -21.36 15.22
CA ASN A 431 -8.24 -21.19 16.50
C ASN A 431 -9.22 -20.02 16.46
N ALA A 432 -10.51 -20.31 16.43
CA ALA A 432 -11.59 -19.34 16.30
C ALA A 432 -11.62 -18.27 17.42
N LYS A 433 -11.21 -18.64 18.65
CA LYS A 433 -11.15 -17.66 19.77
C LYS A 433 -10.08 -16.60 19.52
N VAL A 434 -8.88 -17.02 19.09
CA VAL A 434 -7.79 -16.09 18.77
C VAL A 434 -8.16 -15.17 17.62
N ILE A 435 -8.76 -15.71 16.56
CA ILE A 435 -9.23 -14.93 15.40
C ILE A 435 -10.28 -13.90 15.83
N LYS A 436 -11.25 -14.32 16.67
CA LYS A 436 -12.27 -13.38 17.16
C LYS A 436 -11.66 -12.27 18.03
N THR A 437 -10.73 -12.61 18.93
CA THR A 437 -10.01 -11.62 19.75
C THR A 437 -9.22 -10.66 18.89
N TYR A 438 -8.54 -11.16 17.86
CA TYR A 438 -7.81 -10.31 16.92
C TYR A 438 -8.73 -9.29 16.24
N LYS A 439 -9.89 -9.69 15.73
CA LYS A 439 -10.86 -8.76 15.11
C LYS A 439 -11.31 -7.64 16.04
N VAL A 440 -11.55 -7.98 17.32
CA VAL A 440 -11.87 -6.95 18.32
C VAL A 440 -10.71 -6.00 18.52
N LEU A 441 -9.49 -6.52 18.70
CA LEU A 441 -8.29 -5.70 18.85
C LEU A 441 -8.03 -4.84 17.60
N TYR A 442 -8.31 -5.37 16.41
CA TYR A 442 -8.18 -4.66 15.15
C TYR A 442 -9.13 -3.46 15.05
N ILE A 443 -10.41 -3.64 15.42
CA ILE A 443 -11.39 -2.53 15.49
C ILE A 443 -10.95 -1.49 16.50
N LEU A 444 -10.47 -1.91 17.68
CA LEU A 444 -9.94 -1.00 18.68
C LEU A 444 -8.70 -0.25 18.19
N ALA A 445 -7.81 -0.91 17.45
CA ALA A 445 -6.64 -0.27 16.85
C ALA A 445 -7.04 0.79 15.81
N VAL A 446 -8.07 0.54 15.01
CA VAL A 446 -8.63 1.55 14.09
C VAL A 446 -9.22 2.73 14.87
N LEU A 447 -9.95 2.46 15.95
CA LEU A 447 -10.57 3.52 16.76
C LEU A 447 -9.52 4.40 17.46
N ILE A 448 -8.44 3.81 17.95
CA ILE A 448 -7.41 4.49 18.74
C ILE A 448 -6.33 5.12 17.85
N GLY A 449 -6.14 4.58 16.64
CA GLY A 449 -5.05 4.94 15.74
C GLY A 449 -4.80 6.43 15.54
N PRO A 450 -5.83 7.28 15.32
CA PRO A 450 -5.62 8.72 15.13
C PRO A 450 -5.05 9.46 16.34
N PHE A 451 -5.15 8.86 17.52
CA PHE A 451 -4.72 9.46 18.78
C PHE A 451 -3.34 8.99 19.25
N VAL A 452 -2.73 8.07 18.51
CA VAL A 452 -1.42 7.45 18.85
C VAL A 452 -0.35 7.79 17.83
N THR A 453 -0.73 8.36 16.68
CA THR A 453 0.19 8.67 15.56
C THR A 453 0.40 10.16 15.34
#